data_43cb2fee63e4e9201ca743e91bac6f88
#
_entry.id   43cb2fee63e4e9201ca743e91bac6f88
#
_cell.length_a   1.000
_cell.length_b   1.000
_cell.length_c   1.000
_cell.angle_alpha   90.00
_cell.angle_beta   90.00
_cell.angle_gamma   90.00
#
_symmetry.space_group_name_H-M   'P 1'
#
loop_
_entity.id
_entity.type
_entity.pdbx_description
1 polymer ?
#
loop_
_entity_poly.entity_id
_entity_poly.type
_entity_poly.pdbx_seq_one_letter_code
_entity_poly.pdbx_strand_id
1 'polypeptide(L)'
;MNKKQLLLCLLAIGMTAIPSLANSSHSSEAARGIKAAPDNKVVKGTVNDKTGPLVGATIKVAGTTNGTVTDFEGNFTIQCAPGATLEISYVGYKTKTMKAQNGMSVILEEDGKVLNEVVVTALGVKRDRKALGYGLSEVKGEELTKAKETNVINSLSGKVAGLVVQNTAGGASGSTRVLLRGNTEMTGNNQPLYVVDGVPLDNTNFGSAGTEGGYDLGDGISAINPDDIETMTVLKGPAASALYGSRASHGVILITTKKADKDKFSVEYNGSFTFDTQLAKWDNIQQVYGMGNNGKYSPTATTGTNMSWGPKADYFTMNYFDGEERQFMIYPNNASDFFRTGFTTQNTAIISANNGKTGMRFSVTDMRNKDILPNTNMNRDNFNLRVNTSLGKVDFDFTANYTRENVKNRPALGDSQSNVGKNLMTLANT
;
A
#
# COMPACT_ATOMS: atom_id res chain seq x y z
N MET A 1 8.50 -34.79 -3.34
CA MET A 1 7.27 -34.30 -3.92
C MET A 1 7.62 -33.10 -4.82
N ASN A 2 7.34 -33.18 -6.09
CA ASN A 2 7.81 -32.20 -7.09
C ASN A 2 7.03 -30.89 -6.98
N LYS A 3 7.69 -29.73 -7.12
CA LYS A 3 7.09 -28.38 -7.03
C LYS A 3 5.82 -28.18 -7.89
N LYS A 4 5.68 -28.95 -8.97
CA LYS A 4 4.48 -28.94 -9.83
C LYS A 4 3.25 -29.62 -9.19
N GLN A 5 3.44 -30.56 -8.27
CA GLN A 5 2.32 -31.25 -7.61
C GLN A 5 1.74 -30.44 -6.44
N LEU A 6 2.54 -29.62 -5.77
CA LEU A 6 2.05 -28.72 -4.72
C LEU A 6 1.22 -27.55 -5.30
N LEU A 7 1.57 -27.08 -6.50
CA LEU A 7 0.83 -26.02 -7.19
C LEU A 7 -0.52 -26.53 -7.76
N LEU A 8 -0.60 -27.79 -8.15
CA LEU A 8 -1.84 -28.39 -8.67
C LEU A 8 -2.90 -28.64 -7.57
N CYS A 9 -2.48 -28.94 -6.34
CA CYS A 9 -3.41 -29.14 -5.23
C CYS A 9 -4.07 -27.83 -4.73
N LEU A 10 -3.43 -26.68 -4.94
CA LEU A 10 -3.99 -25.36 -4.61
C LEU A 10 -4.93 -24.81 -5.69
N LEU A 11 -4.82 -25.28 -6.93
CA LEU A 11 -5.69 -24.87 -8.04
C LEU A 11 -7.01 -25.68 -8.16
N ALA A 12 -7.14 -26.82 -7.45
CA ALA A 12 -8.30 -27.70 -7.56
C ALA A 12 -9.50 -27.31 -6.67
N ILE A 13 -9.40 -26.25 -5.84
CA ILE A 13 -10.46 -25.82 -4.89
C ILE A 13 -11.32 -24.66 -5.44
N GLY A 14 -11.04 -24.17 -6.62
CA GLY A 14 -11.62 -22.93 -7.16
C GLY A 14 -12.61 -23.03 -8.31
N MET A 15 -13.11 -24.21 -8.70
CA MET A 15 -14.07 -24.32 -9.81
C MET A 15 -15.23 -25.26 -9.47
N THR A 16 -16.28 -24.74 -8.79
CA THR A 16 -17.61 -25.34 -8.85
C THR A 16 -18.66 -24.28 -9.10
N ALA A 17 -19.15 -24.33 -10.32
CA ALA A 17 -20.51 -24.11 -10.83
C ALA A 17 -21.34 -22.97 -10.28
N ILE A 18 -21.56 -21.97 -11.14
CA ILE A 18 -22.70 -21.07 -11.10
C ILE A 18 -23.86 -21.78 -11.82
N PRO A 19 -25.02 -22.02 -11.19
CA PRO A 19 -26.21 -22.42 -11.94
C PRO A 19 -26.89 -21.19 -12.52
N SER A 20 -27.11 -21.23 -13.83
CA SER A 20 -27.94 -20.31 -14.59
C SER A 20 -29.41 -20.42 -14.15
N LEU A 21 -30.00 -19.31 -13.76
CA LEU A 21 -31.45 -19.19 -13.60
C LEU A 21 -32.10 -18.93 -14.95
N ALA A 22 -32.71 -19.95 -15.48
CA ALA A 22 -33.66 -19.82 -16.58
C ALA A 22 -35.06 -19.50 -16.04
N ASN A 23 -35.64 -18.53 -16.66
CA ASN A 23 -36.98 -17.98 -16.51
C ASN A 23 -38.06 -19.06 -16.80
N SER A 24 -39.07 -19.20 -15.96
CA SER A 24 -40.36 -19.74 -16.37
C SER A 24 -41.52 -19.08 -15.63
N SER A 25 -42.44 -18.61 -16.40
CA SER A 25 -43.65 -17.91 -16.13
C SER A 25 -44.78 -18.82 -15.60
N HIS A 26 -45.70 -18.19 -14.83
CA HIS A 26 -47.11 -18.45 -14.62
C HIS A 26 -47.59 -19.72 -13.90
N SER A 27 -48.25 -19.50 -12.76
CA SER A 27 -49.68 -19.61 -12.64
C SER A 27 -50.20 -19.34 -11.22
N SER A 28 -51.31 -18.74 -11.19
CA SER A 28 -52.27 -18.28 -10.20
C SER A 28 -52.57 -19.19 -8.99
N GLU A 29 -53.05 -18.46 -7.96
CA GLU A 29 -54.09 -18.86 -7.01
C GLU A 29 -53.66 -19.51 -5.69
N ALA A 30 -53.68 -18.70 -4.64
CA ALA A 30 -54.54 -18.96 -3.48
C ALA A 30 -54.45 -17.78 -2.49
N ALA A 31 -55.58 -17.11 -2.34
CA ALA A 31 -55.85 -16.13 -1.29
C ALA A 31 -55.62 -16.73 0.08
N ARG A 32 -54.63 -16.22 0.84
CA ARG A 32 -54.53 -16.40 2.30
C ARG A 32 -54.37 -15.04 2.94
N GLY A 33 -55.44 -14.67 3.66
CA GLY A 33 -55.51 -13.79 4.79
C GLY A 33 -54.56 -12.60 4.80
N ILE A 34 -55.06 -11.43 4.38
CA ILE A 34 -54.46 -10.15 4.72
C ILE A 34 -54.48 -10.05 6.26
N LYS A 35 -53.33 -10.34 6.92
CA LYS A 35 -53.10 -9.85 8.28
C LYS A 35 -53.08 -8.32 8.13
N ALA A 36 -54.06 -7.66 8.76
CA ALA A 36 -54.11 -6.23 8.89
C ALA A 36 -52.72 -5.72 9.33
N ALA A 37 -52.20 -4.76 8.57
CA ALA A 37 -50.96 -4.08 8.97
C ALA A 37 -51.19 -3.51 10.39
N PRO A 38 -50.24 -3.67 11.31
CA PRO A 38 -50.38 -3.11 12.66
C PRO A 38 -50.57 -1.59 12.50
N ASP A 39 -51.60 -1.06 13.17
CA ASP A 39 -51.86 0.39 13.23
C ASP A 39 -50.61 1.10 13.72
N ASN A 40 -49.85 1.67 12.80
CA ASN A 40 -48.66 2.45 13.15
C ASN A 40 -49.09 3.71 13.88
N LYS A 41 -48.67 3.84 15.13
CA LYS A 41 -48.89 5.03 15.94
C LYS A 41 -47.69 5.99 15.78
N VAL A 42 -48.01 7.28 15.81
CA VAL A 42 -47.00 8.32 15.86
C VAL A 42 -46.44 8.39 17.27
N VAL A 43 -45.15 8.15 17.42
CA VAL A 43 -44.41 8.29 18.66
C VAL A 43 -43.54 9.54 18.59
N LYS A 44 -43.71 10.41 19.60
CA LYS A 44 -42.89 11.61 19.77
C LYS A 44 -42.02 11.47 21.01
N GLY A 45 -40.84 12.04 20.98
CA GLY A 45 -39.91 12.03 22.10
C GLY A 45 -38.77 13.01 21.94
N THR A 46 -37.92 13.08 22.96
CA THR A 46 -36.72 13.94 22.97
C THR A 46 -35.49 13.11 23.26
N VAL A 47 -34.37 13.48 22.65
CA VAL A 47 -33.04 12.90 22.91
C VAL A 47 -32.12 13.99 23.43
N ASN A 48 -31.62 13.80 24.64
CA ASN A 48 -30.75 14.73 25.34
C ASN A 48 -29.47 14.03 25.81
N ASP A 49 -28.49 14.80 26.18
CA ASP A 49 -27.37 14.36 27.01
C ASP A 49 -27.41 15.09 28.39
N LYS A 50 -26.32 15.05 29.14
CA LYS A 50 -26.20 15.77 30.42
C LYS A 50 -26.10 17.28 30.28
N THR A 51 -25.82 17.77 29.07
CA THR A 51 -25.54 19.18 28.77
C THR A 51 -26.68 19.86 28.00
N GLY A 52 -27.54 19.08 27.33
CA GLY A 52 -28.66 19.64 26.56
C GLY A 52 -29.20 18.71 25.46
N PRO A 53 -30.01 19.27 24.54
CA PRO A 53 -30.61 18.50 23.45
C PRO A 53 -29.58 18.06 22.42
N LEU A 54 -29.69 16.81 21.94
CA LEU A 54 -28.84 16.25 20.90
C LEU A 54 -29.49 16.43 19.52
N VAL A 55 -28.90 17.29 18.70
CA VAL A 55 -29.34 17.56 17.32
C VAL A 55 -28.80 16.54 16.35
N GLY A 56 -29.65 15.95 15.52
CA GLY A 56 -29.21 14.97 14.51
C GLY A 56 -28.98 13.56 15.05
N ALA A 57 -29.43 13.25 16.26
CA ALA A 57 -29.42 11.87 16.77
C ALA A 57 -30.34 11.00 15.92
N THR A 58 -29.91 9.80 15.58
CA THR A 58 -30.63 8.87 14.71
C THR A 58 -31.50 7.94 15.56
N ILE A 59 -32.79 7.87 15.24
CA ILE A 59 -33.76 6.95 15.84
C ILE A 59 -34.24 5.99 14.76
N LYS A 60 -34.04 4.69 14.98
CA LYS A 60 -34.40 3.61 14.03
C LYS A 60 -35.26 2.57 14.71
N VAL A 61 -36.28 2.05 14.03
CA VAL A 61 -37.05 0.89 14.48
C VAL A 61 -36.20 -0.36 14.22
N ALA A 62 -35.86 -1.09 15.30
CA ALA A 62 -35.01 -2.28 15.23
C ALA A 62 -35.55 -3.31 14.22
N GLY A 63 -34.63 -3.81 13.37
CA GLY A 63 -34.97 -4.79 12.33
C GLY A 63 -35.68 -4.22 11.09
N THR A 64 -35.81 -2.89 10.95
CA THR A 64 -36.45 -2.24 9.80
C THR A 64 -35.57 -1.15 9.23
N THR A 65 -35.95 -0.60 8.06
CA THR A 65 -35.33 0.58 7.46
C THR A 65 -35.98 1.89 7.91
N ASN A 66 -37.04 1.81 8.75
CA ASN A 66 -37.77 2.98 9.21
C ASN A 66 -36.97 3.70 10.31
N GLY A 67 -36.68 5.01 10.07
CA GLY A 67 -35.91 5.83 10.98
C GLY A 67 -36.20 7.31 10.80
N THR A 68 -35.79 8.11 11.77
CA THR A 68 -35.87 9.58 11.79
C THR A 68 -34.63 10.14 12.50
N VAL A 69 -34.46 11.46 12.45
CA VAL A 69 -33.41 12.18 13.18
C VAL A 69 -34.04 13.26 14.06
N THR A 70 -33.33 13.66 15.13
CA THR A 70 -33.78 14.76 16.01
C THR A 70 -33.57 16.11 15.37
N ASP A 71 -34.47 17.04 15.69
CA ASP A 71 -34.41 18.45 15.32
C ASP A 71 -33.43 19.26 16.21
N PHE A 72 -33.41 20.60 16.04
CA PHE A 72 -32.55 21.53 16.81
C PHE A 72 -32.84 21.56 18.30
N GLU A 73 -34.02 21.12 18.71
CA GLU A 73 -34.45 21.03 20.11
C GLU A 73 -34.35 19.59 20.65
N GLY A 74 -33.77 18.67 19.89
CA GLY A 74 -33.62 17.26 20.25
C GLY A 74 -34.92 16.47 20.13
N ASN A 75 -36.00 17.01 19.53
CA ASN A 75 -37.26 16.29 19.36
C ASN A 75 -37.22 15.37 18.15
N PHE A 76 -37.93 14.25 18.24
CA PHE A 76 -38.13 13.36 17.10
C PHE A 76 -39.59 12.91 17.01
N THR A 77 -39.99 12.55 15.79
CA THR A 77 -41.27 11.96 15.50
C THR A 77 -41.07 10.75 14.59
N ILE A 78 -41.57 9.57 15.01
CA ILE A 78 -41.43 8.32 14.23
C ILE A 78 -42.76 7.56 14.23
N GLN A 79 -43.12 6.94 13.10
CA GLN A 79 -44.27 6.05 12.99
C GLN A 79 -43.83 4.61 13.18
N CYS A 80 -44.35 3.95 14.20
CA CYS A 80 -44.01 2.56 14.47
C CYS A 80 -45.16 1.79 15.12
N ALA A 81 -45.07 0.48 15.11
CA ALA A 81 -46.04 -0.38 15.83
C ALA A 81 -45.95 -0.11 17.34
N PRO A 82 -47.06 -0.20 18.09
CA PRO A 82 -47.07 -0.03 19.54
C PRO A 82 -46.11 -1.02 20.21
N GLY A 83 -45.16 -0.49 21.03
CA GLY A 83 -44.15 -1.30 21.72
C GLY A 83 -42.99 -1.79 20.87
N ALA A 84 -42.84 -1.26 19.64
CA ALA A 84 -41.65 -1.53 18.83
C ALA A 84 -40.38 -1.11 19.57
N THR A 85 -39.26 -1.80 19.33
CA THR A 85 -37.99 -1.45 19.91
C THR A 85 -37.33 -0.36 19.02
N LEU A 86 -36.99 0.76 19.63
CA LEU A 86 -36.25 1.86 18.98
C LEU A 86 -34.78 1.76 19.37
N GLU A 87 -33.92 1.87 18.38
CA GLU A 87 -32.47 2.05 18.52
C GLU A 87 -32.15 3.53 18.34
N ILE A 88 -31.61 4.17 19.37
CA ILE A 88 -31.23 5.57 19.37
C ILE A 88 -29.72 5.64 19.42
N SER A 89 -29.11 6.27 18.41
CA SER A 89 -27.67 6.40 18.26
C SER A 89 -27.26 7.81 17.89
N TYR A 90 -26.12 8.23 18.42
CA TYR A 90 -25.48 9.50 18.05
C TYR A 90 -23.97 9.32 18.08
N VAL A 91 -23.26 10.06 17.22
CA VAL A 91 -21.80 9.95 17.12
C VAL A 91 -21.16 10.37 18.45
N GLY A 92 -20.36 9.48 19.04
CA GLY A 92 -19.71 9.69 20.34
C GLY A 92 -20.55 9.28 21.55
N TYR A 93 -21.71 8.67 21.36
CA TYR A 93 -22.59 8.20 22.43
C TYR A 93 -22.91 6.72 22.32
N LYS A 94 -23.15 6.08 23.45
CA LYS A 94 -23.60 4.67 23.49
C LYS A 94 -24.97 4.53 22.88
N THR A 95 -25.12 3.62 21.93
CA THR A 95 -26.43 3.28 21.36
C THR A 95 -27.36 2.75 22.46
N LYS A 96 -28.55 3.34 22.58
CA LYS A 96 -29.56 2.95 23.56
C LYS A 96 -30.76 2.36 22.87
N THR A 97 -31.24 1.21 23.38
CA THR A 97 -32.44 0.56 22.87
C THR A 97 -33.58 0.67 23.90
N MET A 98 -34.75 1.13 23.44
CA MET A 98 -35.93 1.33 24.29
C MET A 98 -37.20 0.96 23.53
N LYS A 99 -38.27 0.60 24.28
CA LYS A 99 -39.59 0.40 23.68
C LYS A 99 -40.23 1.75 23.35
N ALA A 100 -40.86 1.84 22.18
CA ALA A 100 -41.56 3.02 21.72
C ALA A 100 -42.71 3.40 22.63
N GLN A 101 -42.64 4.57 23.24
CA GLN A 101 -43.69 5.21 24.06
C GLN A 101 -43.82 6.67 23.65
N ASN A 102 -45.05 7.17 23.60
CA ASN A 102 -45.25 8.59 23.26
C ASN A 102 -44.82 9.48 24.42
N GLY A 103 -44.11 10.57 24.12
CA GLY A 103 -43.59 11.50 25.11
C GLY A 103 -42.32 11.00 25.83
N MET A 104 -41.58 10.04 25.23
CA MET A 104 -40.38 9.50 25.85
C MET A 104 -39.22 10.55 25.82
N SER A 105 -38.49 10.59 26.94
CA SER A 105 -37.23 11.35 27.03
C SER A 105 -36.08 10.37 27.15
N VAL A 106 -35.13 10.47 26.24
CA VAL A 106 -33.98 9.59 26.16
C VAL A 106 -32.71 10.38 26.49
N ILE A 107 -32.01 9.96 27.54
CA ILE A 107 -30.70 10.51 27.84
C ILE A 107 -29.65 9.52 27.30
N LEU A 108 -28.81 9.98 26.37
CA LEU A 108 -27.66 9.23 25.89
C LEU A 108 -26.45 9.51 26.80
N GLU A 109 -25.74 8.46 27.12
CA GLU A 109 -24.46 8.56 27.79
C GLU A 109 -23.36 8.67 26.74
N GLU A 110 -22.42 9.60 26.93
CA GLU A 110 -21.22 9.60 26.12
C GLU A 110 -20.56 8.22 26.13
N ASP A 111 -20.30 7.70 24.95
CA ASP A 111 -19.46 6.52 24.86
C ASP A 111 -18.05 6.98 25.26
N GLY A 112 -17.70 6.77 26.52
CA GLY A 112 -16.36 7.05 27.05
C GLY A 112 -15.25 6.22 26.39
N LYS A 113 -15.60 5.35 25.42
CA LYS A 113 -14.76 4.99 24.29
C LYS A 113 -14.76 6.13 23.26
N VAL A 114 -14.36 7.35 23.68
CA VAL A 114 -13.58 8.19 22.78
C VAL A 114 -12.57 7.20 22.18
N LEU A 115 -12.55 7.06 20.88
CA LEU A 115 -11.48 6.39 20.16
C LEU A 115 -10.19 6.99 20.69
N ASN A 116 -9.71 6.46 21.82
CA ASN A 116 -8.35 6.68 22.24
C ASN A 116 -7.56 5.98 21.15
N GLU A 117 -7.19 6.74 20.14
CA GLU A 117 -6.34 6.28 19.07
C GLU A 117 -5.04 5.86 19.78
N VAL A 118 -4.98 4.58 20.09
CA VAL A 118 -3.84 3.97 20.76
C VAL A 118 -2.82 3.75 19.69
N VAL A 119 -1.73 4.47 19.76
CA VAL A 119 -0.60 4.33 18.84
C VAL A 119 0.50 3.47 19.47
N VAL A 120 1.13 2.66 18.67
CA VAL A 120 2.31 1.92 19.08
C VAL A 120 3.48 2.91 19.12
N THR A 121 4.05 3.10 20.29
CA THR A 121 5.24 3.94 20.50
C THR A 121 6.50 3.08 20.52
N ALA A 122 7.62 3.69 20.92
CA ALA A 122 8.90 3.01 21.05
C ALA A 122 8.80 1.72 21.88
N LEU A 123 9.58 0.73 21.50
CA LEU A 123 9.64 -0.58 22.15
C LEU A 123 8.31 -1.36 22.16
N GLY A 124 7.41 -1.07 21.20
CA GLY A 124 6.12 -1.78 21.09
C GLY A 124 5.09 -1.41 22.16
N VAL A 125 5.34 -0.37 22.97
CA VAL A 125 4.40 0.07 24.01
C VAL A 125 3.23 0.81 23.40
N LYS A 126 2.01 0.38 23.69
CA LYS A 126 0.78 1.07 23.29
C LYS A 126 0.52 2.27 24.21
N ARG A 127 0.36 3.46 23.67
CA ARG A 127 0.01 4.68 24.41
C ARG A 127 -1.10 5.45 23.67
N ASP A 128 -1.88 6.19 24.44
CA ASP A 128 -2.87 7.10 23.89
C ASP A 128 -2.18 8.23 23.12
N ARG A 129 -2.60 8.47 21.88
CA ARG A 129 -2.04 9.54 21.02
C ARG A 129 -2.08 10.91 21.70
N LYS A 130 -3.13 11.19 22.47
CA LYS A 130 -3.29 12.44 23.25
C LYS A 130 -2.25 12.61 24.35
N ALA A 131 -1.68 11.52 24.85
CA ALA A 131 -0.66 11.54 25.90
C ALA A 131 0.77 11.75 25.35
N LEU A 132 0.93 11.85 24.03
CA LEU A 132 2.23 12.03 23.38
C LEU A 132 2.49 13.51 23.15
N GLY A 133 3.53 14.04 23.79
CA GLY A 133 3.97 15.42 23.63
C GLY A 133 4.69 15.75 22.32
N TYR A 134 4.60 14.86 21.30
CA TYR A 134 5.28 15.01 20.02
C TYR A 134 4.40 14.61 18.83
N GLY A 135 4.68 15.24 17.69
CA GLY A 135 3.96 14.97 16.45
C GLY A 135 4.34 13.63 15.85
N LEU A 136 3.34 12.77 15.67
CA LEU A 136 3.46 11.53 14.92
C LEU A 136 2.47 11.49 13.76
N SER A 137 2.79 10.73 12.73
CA SER A 137 1.87 10.41 11.64
C SER A 137 1.76 8.89 11.55
N GLU A 138 0.55 8.38 11.52
CA GLU A 138 0.27 6.96 11.41
C GLU A 138 -0.46 6.66 10.11
N VAL A 139 -0.05 5.58 9.45
CA VAL A 139 -0.68 5.05 8.24
C VAL A 139 -1.04 3.59 8.52
N LYS A 140 -2.29 3.24 8.30
CA LYS A 140 -2.79 1.87 8.51
C LYS A 140 -2.35 0.95 7.36
N GLY A 141 -2.13 -0.32 7.66
CA GLY A 141 -1.73 -1.32 6.67
C GLY A 141 -2.72 -1.46 5.50
N GLU A 142 -4.01 -1.28 5.76
CA GLU A 142 -5.05 -1.28 4.72
C GLU A 142 -4.83 -0.18 3.66
N GLU A 143 -4.29 0.98 4.05
CA GLU A 143 -3.98 2.05 3.12
C GLU A 143 -2.73 1.77 2.29
N LEU A 144 -1.80 0.96 2.81
CA LEU A 144 -0.59 0.54 2.11
C LEU A 144 -0.90 -0.53 1.06
N THR A 145 -1.93 -1.35 1.29
CA THR A 145 -2.30 -2.46 0.41
C THR A 145 -3.27 -2.06 -0.71
N LYS A 146 -3.87 -0.86 -0.68
CA LYS A 146 -4.75 -0.36 -1.75
C LYS A 146 -4.03 -0.21 -3.10
N ALA A 147 -2.77 0.25 -3.06
CA ALA A 147 -1.88 0.32 -4.20
C ALA A 147 -0.54 -0.28 -3.76
N LYS A 148 -0.35 -1.58 -4.03
CA LYS A 148 0.85 -2.29 -3.61
C LYS A 148 2.04 -1.86 -4.44
N GLU A 149 3.07 -1.39 -3.76
CA GLU A 149 4.36 -1.05 -4.33
C GLU A 149 5.36 -2.20 -4.11
N THR A 150 6.34 -2.31 -4.97
CA THR A 150 7.43 -3.32 -4.85
C THR A 150 8.29 -3.07 -3.61
N ASN A 151 8.46 -1.81 -3.23
CA ASN A 151 9.01 -1.40 -1.95
C ASN A 151 7.91 -0.68 -1.15
N VAL A 152 7.56 -1.23 0.02
CA VAL A 152 6.44 -0.75 0.83
C VAL A 152 6.56 0.71 1.26
N ILE A 153 7.79 1.24 1.37
CA ILE A 153 8.02 2.64 1.75
C ILE A 153 7.51 3.62 0.69
N ASN A 154 7.49 3.21 -0.58
CA ASN A 154 6.94 4.05 -1.65
C ASN A 154 5.48 4.40 -1.44
N SER A 155 4.71 3.48 -0.84
CA SER A 155 3.30 3.73 -0.51
C SER A 155 3.07 4.80 0.57
N LEU A 156 4.11 5.28 1.26
CA LEU A 156 4.02 6.43 2.18
C LEU A 156 4.06 7.79 1.46
N SER A 157 4.43 7.81 0.17
CA SER A 157 4.47 9.04 -0.61
C SER A 157 3.11 9.74 -0.61
N GLY A 158 3.09 11.04 -0.29
CA GLY A 158 1.86 11.83 -0.21
C GLY A 158 0.96 11.56 1.02
N LYS A 159 1.23 10.53 1.84
CA LYS A 159 0.41 10.18 3.02
C LYS A 159 0.92 10.78 4.33
N VAL A 160 2.20 11.13 4.37
CA VAL A 160 2.84 11.68 5.58
C VAL A 160 3.40 13.06 5.32
N ALA A 161 2.92 14.08 6.03
CA ALA A 161 3.40 15.43 5.87
C ALA A 161 4.89 15.57 6.22
N GLY A 162 5.67 16.20 5.32
CA GLY A 162 7.12 16.41 5.47
C GLY A 162 7.97 15.16 5.25
N LEU A 163 7.38 14.09 4.70
CA LEU A 163 8.08 12.93 4.19
C LEU A 163 8.26 13.07 2.68
N VAL A 164 9.49 12.94 2.22
CA VAL A 164 9.84 12.85 0.81
C VAL A 164 10.35 11.46 0.52
N VAL A 165 9.74 10.79 -0.43
CA VAL A 165 10.09 9.44 -0.87
C VAL A 165 10.54 9.53 -2.32
N GLN A 166 11.75 9.06 -2.61
CA GLN A 166 12.34 9.07 -3.94
C GLN A 166 12.85 7.68 -4.29
N ASN A 167 12.29 7.13 -5.36
CA ASN A 167 12.75 5.85 -5.90
C ASN A 167 14.03 6.09 -6.70
N THR A 168 14.94 5.14 -6.64
CA THR A 168 16.09 5.13 -7.55
C THR A 168 15.68 4.58 -8.92
N ALA A 169 16.48 4.85 -9.95
CA ALA A 169 16.28 4.28 -11.27
C ALA A 169 16.70 2.78 -11.36
N GLY A 170 16.92 2.13 -10.21
CA GLY A 170 17.34 0.72 -10.11
C GLY A 170 16.25 -0.30 -10.48
N GLY A 171 15.08 0.15 -10.94
CA GLY A 171 13.95 -0.71 -11.27
C GLY A 171 13.18 -1.19 -10.04
N ALA A 172 12.41 -2.25 -10.20
CA ALA A 172 11.50 -2.76 -9.17
C ALA A 172 12.20 -3.22 -7.87
N SER A 173 13.48 -3.53 -7.93
CA SER A 173 14.32 -3.93 -6.79
C SER A 173 15.26 -2.81 -6.32
N GLY A 174 15.08 -1.59 -6.82
CA GLY A 174 15.87 -0.44 -6.41
C GLY A 174 15.60 -0.02 -4.98
N SER A 175 16.60 0.62 -4.37
CA SER A 175 16.47 1.23 -3.05
C SER A 175 15.57 2.46 -3.10
N THR A 176 15.02 2.81 -1.94
CA THR A 176 14.20 4.02 -1.79
C THR A 176 14.87 5.00 -0.84
N ARG A 177 15.11 6.22 -1.31
CA ARG A 177 15.58 7.29 -0.45
C ARG A 177 14.41 7.96 0.24
N VAL A 178 14.46 8.00 1.56
CA VAL A 178 13.45 8.63 2.40
C VAL A 178 14.05 9.77 3.19
N LEU A 179 13.42 10.93 3.13
CA LEU A 179 13.83 12.10 3.89
C LEU A 179 12.67 12.61 4.74
N LEU A 180 12.94 12.82 6.02
CA LEU A 180 12.03 13.47 6.96
C LEU A 180 12.50 14.91 7.20
N ARG A 181 11.69 15.88 6.76
CA ARG A 181 12.00 17.32 6.87
C ARG A 181 13.23 17.78 6.06
N GLY A 182 13.57 17.06 4.99
CA GLY A 182 14.68 17.38 4.09
C GLY A 182 16.04 16.86 4.55
N ASN A 183 17.10 17.35 3.91
CA ASN A 183 18.48 17.02 4.28
C ASN A 183 18.87 17.87 5.51
N THR A 184 19.27 17.23 6.58
CA THR A 184 19.74 17.87 7.82
C THR A 184 21.26 17.87 7.95
N GLU A 185 21.93 16.98 7.22
CA GLU A 185 23.40 16.86 7.16
C GLU A 185 23.88 17.01 5.72
N MET A 186 25.00 17.70 5.53
CA MET A 186 25.62 17.88 4.21
C MET A 186 26.33 16.61 3.74
N THR A 187 26.87 15.85 4.69
CA THR A 187 27.57 14.58 4.44
C THR A 187 26.95 13.50 5.29
N GLY A 188 26.71 12.33 4.73
CA GLY A 188 26.14 11.20 5.46
C GLY A 188 24.76 10.77 5.01
N ASN A 189 24.21 9.81 5.73
CA ASN A 189 22.93 9.22 5.43
C ASN A 189 21.79 9.95 6.17
N ASN A 190 21.04 10.80 5.46
CA ASN A 190 19.90 11.54 6.00
C ASN A 190 18.60 10.69 6.12
N GLN A 191 18.70 9.36 6.01
CA GLN A 191 17.52 8.49 6.06
C GLN A 191 17.08 8.21 7.51
N PRO A 192 15.76 8.02 7.74
CA PRO A 192 15.24 7.66 9.06
C PRO A 192 15.67 6.24 9.45
N LEU A 193 15.67 5.97 10.75
CA LEU A 193 15.82 4.62 11.28
C LEU A 193 14.51 3.85 11.08
N TYR A 194 14.59 2.62 10.58
CA TYR A 194 13.46 1.71 10.51
C TYR A 194 13.47 0.77 11.71
N VAL A 195 12.29 0.57 12.30
CA VAL A 195 12.11 -0.30 13.47
C VAL A 195 10.91 -1.19 13.21
N VAL A 196 11.10 -2.50 13.22
CA VAL A 196 10.07 -3.51 12.97
C VAL A 196 9.77 -4.23 14.27
N ASP A 197 8.52 -4.16 14.74
CA ASP A 197 8.08 -4.77 16.02
C ASP A 197 9.00 -4.45 17.20
N GLY A 198 9.56 -3.24 17.24
CA GLY A 198 10.47 -2.78 18.30
C GLY A 198 11.95 -3.06 18.05
N VAL A 199 12.30 -3.82 17.02
CA VAL A 199 13.68 -4.16 16.67
C VAL A 199 14.19 -3.25 15.55
N PRO A 200 15.29 -2.50 15.73
CA PRO A 200 15.88 -1.71 14.67
C PRO A 200 16.32 -2.60 13.49
N LEU A 201 15.85 -2.25 12.31
CA LEU A 201 16.23 -2.90 11.06
C LEU A 201 17.50 -2.23 10.51
N ASP A 202 18.46 -3.04 10.12
CA ASP A 202 19.58 -2.56 9.31
C ASP A 202 19.08 -2.33 7.87
N ASN A 203 18.92 -1.06 7.52
CA ASN A 203 18.52 -0.63 6.18
C ASN A 203 19.72 -0.12 5.37
N THR A 204 20.91 -0.64 5.64
CA THR A 204 22.08 -0.32 4.84
C THR A 204 21.81 -0.73 3.39
N ASN A 205 22.08 0.18 2.48
CA ASN A 205 22.03 -0.12 1.05
C ASN A 205 23.12 -1.16 0.74
N PHE A 206 22.73 -2.27 0.14
CA PHE A 206 23.63 -3.38 -0.22
C PHE A 206 24.63 -3.02 -1.31
N GLY A 207 24.45 -1.89 -1.96
CA GLY A 207 25.32 -1.26 -2.95
C GLY A 207 24.56 -0.17 -3.68
N SER A 208 25.14 1.01 -3.79
CA SER A 208 24.58 2.14 -4.52
C SER A 208 25.47 2.50 -5.68
N ALA A 209 24.87 2.94 -6.78
CA ALA A 209 25.61 3.53 -7.87
C ALA A 209 26.19 4.88 -7.43
N GLY A 210 27.47 5.10 -7.72
CA GLY A 210 28.10 6.41 -7.59
C GLY A 210 27.88 7.28 -8.84
N THR A 211 28.52 8.46 -8.85
CA THR A 211 28.52 9.34 -10.03
C THR A 211 29.14 8.68 -11.27
N GLU A 212 30.21 7.93 -11.06
CA GLU A 212 30.92 7.18 -12.12
C GLU A 212 30.17 5.92 -12.60
N GLY A 213 29.07 5.56 -11.96
CA GLY A 213 28.27 4.41 -12.32
C GLY A 213 28.15 3.36 -11.22
N GLY A 214 27.58 2.22 -11.57
CA GLY A 214 27.34 1.08 -10.67
C GLY A 214 25.91 0.59 -10.74
N TYR A 215 25.57 -0.28 -9.79
CA TYR A 215 24.25 -0.89 -9.66
C TYR A 215 23.66 -0.57 -8.29
N ASP A 216 22.35 -0.35 -8.26
CA ASP A 216 21.61 -0.29 -7.01
C ASP A 216 21.19 -1.70 -6.62
N LEU A 217 21.71 -2.21 -5.52
CA LEU A 217 21.43 -3.57 -5.04
C LEU A 217 20.22 -3.66 -4.12
N GLY A 218 19.53 -2.55 -3.88
CA GLY A 218 18.35 -2.48 -3.02
C GLY A 218 18.68 -2.20 -1.56
N ASP A 219 17.66 -2.20 -0.72
CA ASP A 219 17.70 -1.91 0.71
C ASP A 219 16.96 -2.97 1.54
N GLY A 220 17.21 -3.02 2.85
CA GLY A 220 16.63 -4.01 3.74
C GLY A 220 15.11 -3.88 3.90
N ILE A 221 14.57 -2.66 3.82
CA ILE A 221 13.13 -2.41 4.01
C ILE A 221 12.28 -2.97 2.88
N SER A 222 12.83 -3.10 1.69
CA SER A 222 12.15 -3.69 0.54
C SER A 222 11.76 -5.15 0.75
N ALA A 223 12.40 -5.84 1.70
CA ALA A 223 12.09 -7.23 2.05
C ALA A 223 10.77 -7.40 2.81
N ILE A 224 10.16 -6.33 3.33
CA ILE A 224 8.93 -6.39 4.11
C ILE A 224 7.71 -6.41 3.19
N ASN A 225 6.83 -7.40 3.41
CA ASN A 225 5.58 -7.52 2.69
C ASN A 225 4.52 -6.55 3.25
N PRO A 226 3.90 -5.67 2.43
CA PRO A 226 2.85 -4.76 2.88
C PRO A 226 1.61 -5.47 3.47
N ASP A 227 1.29 -6.70 3.05
CA ASP A 227 0.15 -7.47 3.58
C ASP A 227 0.33 -7.87 5.05
N ASP A 228 1.58 -7.91 5.54
CA ASP A 228 1.90 -8.27 6.91
C ASP A 228 1.94 -7.07 7.86
N ILE A 229 1.77 -5.85 7.35
CA ILE A 229 1.83 -4.62 8.15
C ILE A 229 0.46 -4.29 8.72
N GLU A 230 0.41 -4.03 10.03
CA GLU A 230 -0.76 -3.48 10.73
C GLU A 230 -0.76 -1.95 10.65
N THR A 231 0.37 -1.32 11.03
CA THR A 231 0.53 0.13 11.00
C THR A 231 1.97 0.53 10.70
N MET A 232 2.12 1.69 10.07
CA MET A 232 3.39 2.42 9.98
C MET A 232 3.26 3.76 10.70
N THR A 233 4.09 3.98 11.71
CA THR A 233 4.10 5.22 12.48
C THR A 233 5.40 5.97 12.25
N VAL A 234 5.30 7.22 11.81
CA VAL A 234 6.45 8.08 11.54
C VAL A 234 6.66 9.05 12.69
N LEU A 235 7.78 8.89 13.40
CA LEU A 235 8.23 9.77 14.48
C LEU A 235 9.20 10.80 13.94
N LYS A 236 8.89 12.07 14.17
CA LYS A 236 9.63 13.21 13.60
C LYS A 236 10.42 13.94 14.68
N GLY A 237 11.69 14.27 14.34
CA GLY A 237 12.52 15.16 15.15
C GLY A 237 13.05 14.58 16.46
N PRO A 238 13.31 15.42 17.49
CA PRO A 238 14.03 15.04 18.71
C PRO A 238 13.38 13.91 19.52
N ALA A 239 12.07 13.75 19.42
CA ALA A 239 11.34 12.68 20.09
C ALA A 239 11.81 11.28 19.64
N ALA A 240 12.15 11.14 18.36
CA ALA A 240 12.70 9.90 17.81
C ALA A 240 14.07 9.60 18.42
N SER A 241 14.94 10.62 18.52
CA SER A 241 16.29 10.50 19.09
C SER A 241 16.27 10.20 20.60
N ALA A 242 15.29 10.73 21.31
CA ALA A 242 15.12 10.44 22.75
C ALA A 242 14.79 8.97 23.01
N LEU A 243 14.14 8.29 22.06
CA LEU A 243 13.70 6.90 22.20
C LEU A 243 14.71 5.88 21.65
N TYR A 244 15.40 6.23 20.55
CA TYR A 244 16.28 5.31 19.82
C TYR A 244 17.74 5.81 19.70
N GLY A 245 18.08 6.88 20.41
CA GLY A 245 19.45 7.46 20.43
C GLY A 245 19.83 8.16 19.13
N SER A 246 21.14 8.35 18.92
CA SER A 246 21.69 9.11 17.80
C SER A 246 21.37 8.54 16.42
N ARG A 247 21.17 7.24 16.31
CA ARG A 247 20.74 6.59 15.04
C ARG A 247 19.39 7.09 14.52
N ALA A 248 18.60 7.70 15.39
CA ALA A 248 17.28 8.24 15.07
C ALA A 248 17.27 9.76 14.86
N SER A 249 18.46 10.40 14.67
CA SER A 249 18.59 11.86 14.45
C SER A 249 17.73 12.36 13.29
N HIS A 250 17.57 11.56 12.24
CA HIS A 250 16.77 11.87 11.07
C HIS A 250 15.31 11.38 11.17
N GLY A 251 14.88 10.94 12.36
CA GLY A 251 13.55 10.39 12.63
C GLY A 251 13.50 8.86 12.61
N VAL A 252 12.32 8.32 12.88
CA VAL A 252 12.08 6.87 12.93
C VAL A 252 10.79 6.53 12.20
N ILE A 253 10.81 5.44 11.45
CA ILE A 253 9.62 4.80 10.90
C ILE A 253 9.43 3.48 11.65
N LEU A 254 8.38 3.44 12.49
CA LEU A 254 7.99 2.24 13.23
C LEU A 254 7.02 1.44 12.38
N ILE A 255 7.31 0.16 12.22
CA ILE A 255 6.49 -0.79 11.49
C ILE A 255 6.00 -1.83 12.48
N THR A 256 4.67 -1.92 12.62
CA THR A 256 4.04 -2.95 13.44
C THR A 256 3.43 -3.99 12.51
N THR A 257 3.76 -5.26 12.72
CA THR A 257 3.21 -6.35 11.92
C THR A 257 1.91 -6.89 12.52
N LYS A 258 1.03 -7.41 11.66
CA LYS A 258 -0.27 -7.98 12.04
C LYS A 258 -0.12 -9.19 12.95
N LYS A 259 -0.99 -9.29 13.93
CA LYS A 259 -1.21 -10.48 14.78
C LYS A 259 -2.46 -11.22 14.33
N ALA A 260 -2.62 -12.46 14.81
CA ALA A 260 -3.87 -13.18 14.64
C ALA A 260 -4.97 -12.57 15.52
N ASP A 261 -6.15 -12.32 14.94
CA ASP A 261 -7.32 -11.80 15.65
C ASP A 261 -7.76 -12.79 16.75
N LYS A 262 -8.13 -12.24 17.90
CA LYS A 262 -8.53 -13.04 19.05
C LYS A 262 -9.77 -13.90 18.74
N ASP A 263 -9.74 -15.15 19.21
CA ASP A 263 -10.83 -16.13 19.11
C ASP A 263 -11.33 -16.33 17.66
N LYS A 264 -10.40 -16.26 16.68
CA LYS A 264 -10.72 -16.35 15.26
C LYS A 264 -9.76 -17.28 14.52
N PHE A 265 -10.32 -18.03 13.58
CA PHE A 265 -9.56 -18.69 12.50
C PHE A 265 -9.89 -17.99 11.18
N SER A 266 -8.88 -17.65 10.40
CA SER A 266 -9.09 -17.09 9.06
C SER A 266 -8.07 -17.60 8.07
N VAL A 267 -8.51 -17.70 6.82
CA VAL A 267 -7.69 -17.93 5.64
C VAL A 267 -7.98 -16.78 4.68
N GLU A 268 -6.94 -16.07 4.28
CA GLU A 268 -7.05 -14.91 3.41
C GLU A 268 -6.13 -15.10 2.20
N TYR A 269 -6.60 -14.64 1.05
CA TYR A 269 -5.80 -14.57 -0.16
C TYR A 269 -5.88 -13.17 -0.76
N ASN A 270 -4.73 -12.55 -0.99
CA ASN A 270 -4.60 -11.22 -1.58
C ASN A 270 -3.77 -11.29 -2.85
N GLY A 271 -4.43 -11.07 -4.00
CA GLY A 271 -3.77 -10.97 -5.30
C GLY A 271 -3.73 -9.53 -5.80
N SER A 272 -2.62 -9.12 -6.42
CA SER A 272 -2.52 -7.84 -7.13
C SER A 272 -1.80 -7.99 -8.46
N PHE A 273 -2.23 -7.17 -9.42
CA PHE A 273 -1.65 -7.07 -10.76
C PHE A 273 -1.39 -5.60 -11.04
N THR A 274 -0.15 -5.26 -11.38
CA THR A 274 0.24 -3.90 -11.71
C THR A 274 0.87 -3.87 -13.10
N PHE A 275 0.49 -2.89 -13.89
CA PHE A 275 1.06 -2.62 -15.20
C PHE A 275 1.79 -1.29 -15.14
N ASP A 276 3.07 -1.29 -15.50
CA ASP A 276 3.92 -0.12 -15.49
C ASP A 276 4.22 0.29 -16.93
N THR A 277 4.08 1.58 -17.21
CA THR A 277 4.42 2.13 -18.51
C THR A 277 5.32 3.33 -18.34
N GLN A 278 6.12 3.61 -19.36
CA GLN A 278 6.97 4.79 -19.38
C GLN A 278 6.09 6.06 -19.27
N LEU A 279 6.46 6.95 -18.35
CA LEU A 279 5.78 8.23 -18.11
C LEU A 279 6.29 9.32 -19.06
N ALA A 280 7.63 9.41 -19.23
CA ALA A 280 8.25 10.41 -20.09
C ALA A 280 8.09 10.02 -21.56
N LYS A 281 7.51 10.93 -22.34
CA LYS A 281 7.52 10.84 -23.80
C LYS A 281 8.71 11.59 -24.32
N TRP A 282 9.38 11.02 -25.31
CA TRP A 282 10.59 11.58 -25.92
C TRP A 282 10.27 12.46 -27.14
N ASP A 283 9.12 13.13 -27.12
CA ASP A 283 8.57 13.87 -28.26
C ASP A 283 9.40 15.13 -28.61
N ASN A 284 10.24 15.61 -27.69
CA ASN A 284 11.04 16.84 -27.84
C ASN A 284 12.49 16.59 -28.30
N ILE A 285 12.81 15.37 -28.70
CA ILE A 285 14.15 15.07 -29.24
C ILE A 285 14.23 15.55 -30.68
N GLN A 286 15.36 16.19 -31.04
CA GLN A 286 15.61 16.58 -32.45
C GLN A 286 15.63 15.31 -33.33
N GLN A 287 15.05 15.41 -34.54
CA GLN A 287 14.89 14.30 -35.47
C GLN A 287 15.42 14.63 -36.88
N VAL A 288 16.36 15.52 -36.98
CA VAL A 288 16.91 16.00 -38.27
C VAL A 288 18.34 15.52 -38.50
N TYR A 289 19.12 15.49 -37.43
CA TYR A 289 20.55 15.12 -37.47
C TYR A 289 20.75 13.81 -36.70
N GLY A 290 21.60 12.95 -37.25
CA GLY A 290 21.93 11.69 -36.60
C GLY A 290 23.17 11.77 -35.73
N MET A 291 23.74 10.59 -35.40
CA MET A 291 24.93 10.48 -34.56
C MET A 291 26.13 11.17 -35.18
N GLY A 292 26.85 11.90 -34.35
CA GLY A 292 28.08 12.58 -34.72
C GLY A 292 28.18 14.00 -34.24
N ASN A 293 29.16 14.74 -34.74
CA ASN A 293 29.44 16.10 -34.34
C ASN A 293 29.86 16.95 -35.55
N ASN A 294 29.54 18.25 -35.50
CA ASN A 294 29.89 19.22 -36.55
C ASN A 294 29.47 18.77 -37.97
N GLY A 295 28.33 18.17 -38.12
CA GLY A 295 27.82 17.70 -39.41
C GLY A 295 28.52 16.46 -39.97
N LYS A 296 29.39 15.81 -39.19
CA LYS A 296 30.11 14.60 -39.60
C LYS A 296 29.69 13.43 -38.73
N TYR A 297 29.50 12.28 -39.37
CA TYR A 297 29.30 11.04 -38.66
C TYR A 297 30.55 10.68 -37.83
N SER A 298 30.31 10.28 -36.58
CA SER A 298 31.37 9.86 -35.68
C SER A 298 30.84 8.75 -34.80
N PRO A 299 31.22 7.50 -35.08
CA PRO A 299 30.78 6.39 -34.25
C PRO A 299 31.39 6.52 -32.84
N THR A 300 30.58 6.34 -31.84
CA THR A 300 30.92 6.48 -30.40
C THR A 300 32.12 5.64 -30.00
N ALA A 301 32.29 4.46 -30.61
CA ALA A 301 33.36 3.52 -30.27
C ALA A 301 34.78 4.06 -30.52
N THR A 302 34.94 5.00 -31.44
CA THR A 302 36.27 5.50 -31.84
C THR A 302 36.60 6.90 -31.35
N THR A 303 35.58 7.71 -31.07
CA THR A 303 35.78 9.15 -30.79
C THR A 303 35.23 9.61 -29.45
N GLY A 304 34.51 8.77 -28.71
CA GLY A 304 33.91 9.14 -27.44
C GLY A 304 32.83 10.21 -27.52
N THR A 305 32.33 10.54 -28.70
CA THR A 305 31.32 11.57 -28.89
C THR A 305 29.90 10.97 -28.79
N ASN A 306 29.27 11.18 -27.68
CA ASN A 306 27.85 10.88 -27.46
C ASN A 306 26.97 12.04 -27.94
N MET A 307 27.14 12.46 -29.22
CA MET A 307 26.47 13.66 -29.75
C MET A 307 25.57 13.29 -30.91
N SER A 308 24.42 13.94 -30.99
CA SER A 308 23.41 13.80 -32.04
C SER A 308 23.39 15.01 -32.97
N TRP A 309 24.60 15.53 -33.36
CA TRP A 309 24.80 16.65 -34.27
C TRP A 309 25.70 16.26 -35.43
N GLY A 310 25.53 15.04 -35.91
CA GLY A 310 26.20 14.51 -37.08
C GLY A 310 25.59 15.02 -38.39
N PRO A 311 25.72 14.27 -39.49
CA PRO A 311 25.12 14.66 -40.76
C PRO A 311 23.60 14.65 -40.69
N LYS A 312 22.97 15.45 -41.55
CA LYS A 312 21.53 15.37 -41.77
C LYS A 312 21.18 14.00 -42.34
N ALA A 313 20.12 13.38 -41.81
CA ALA A 313 19.69 12.09 -42.31
C ALA A 313 18.99 12.24 -43.66
N ASP A 314 19.75 12.06 -44.76
CA ASP A 314 19.27 12.14 -46.12
C ASP A 314 19.32 10.77 -46.83
N TYR A 315 19.18 9.69 -46.06
CA TYR A 315 19.14 8.31 -46.56
C TYR A 315 20.37 7.86 -47.34
N PHE A 316 21.53 8.40 -47.01
CA PHE A 316 22.81 7.93 -47.58
C PHE A 316 23.27 6.65 -46.88
N THR A 317 24.01 5.80 -47.58
CA THR A 317 24.56 4.55 -47.03
C THR A 317 25.89 4.81 -46.33
N MET A 318 26.07 4.14 -45.19
CA MET A 318 27.28 4.25 -44.40
C MET A 318 27.59 2.95 -43.64
N ASN A 319 28.85 2.77 -43.27
CA ASN A 319 29.23 1.68 -42.39
C ASN A 319 28.90 2.01 -40.93
N TYR A 320 28.11 1.17 -40.31
CA TYR A 320 27.78 1.28 -38.89
C TYR A 320 28.90 0.72 -37.99
N PHE A 321 28.75 0.90 -36.69
CA PHE A 321 29.73 0.44 -35.69
C PHE A 321 29.98 -1.08 -35.69
N ASP A 322 29.05 -1.84 -36.20
CA ASP A 322 29.13 -3.29 -36.36
C ASP A 322 29.80 -3.74 -37.65
N GLY A 323 30.22 -2.77 -38.48
CA GLY A 323 30.86 -3.00 -39.77
C GLY A 323 29.91 -3.26 -40.93
N GLU A 324 28.62 -3.30 -40.69
CA GLU A 324 27.62 -3.49 -41.71
C GLU A 324 27.26 -2.19 -42.41
N GLU A 325 27.12 -2.24 -43.73
CA GLU A 325 26.68 -1.12 -44.52
C GLU A 325 25.16 -1.02 -44.50
N ARG A 326 24.67 0.13 -43.99
CA ARG A 326 23.24 0.37 -43.87
C ARG A 326 22.88 1.79 -44.27
N GLN A 327 21.63 2.00 -44.66
CA GLN A 327 21.09 3.31 -44.92
C GLN A 327 21.01 4.12 -43.61
N PHE A 328 21.58 5.32 -43.61
CA PHE A 328 21.53 6.24 -42.47
C PHE A 328 20.13 6.86 -42.39
N MET A 329 19.38 6.46 -41.39
CA MET A 329 17.99 6.85 -41.17
C MET A 329 17.81 7.35 -39.75
N ILE A 330 16.83 8.22 -39.55
CA ILE A 330 16.35 8.58 -38.22
C ILE A 330 15.21 7.63 -37.81
N TYR A 331 15.28 7.16 -36.58
CA TYR A 331 14.24 6.32 -35.94
C TYR A 331 13.53 7.13 -34.86
N PRO A 332 12.45 7.88 -35.21
CA PRO A 332 11.82 8.84 -34.30
C PRO A 332 11.35 8.24 -32.99
N ASN A 333 10.97 6.97 -33.01
CA ASN A 333 10.40 6.27 -31.87
C ASN A 333 11.41 5.36 -31.14
N ASN A 334 12.69 5.40 -31.54
CA ASN A 334 13.72 4.48 -31.03
C ASN A 334 13.74 4.41 -29.49
N ALA A 335 13.70 5.57 -28.81
CA ALA A 335 13.70 5.65 -27.37
C ALA A 335 12.40 5.13 -26.74
N SER A 336 11.25 5.37 -27.35
CA SER A 336 9.95 4.90 -26.86
C SER A 336 9.73 3.41 -27.11
N ASP A 337 10.18 2.92 -28.28
CA ASP A 337 10.03 1.53 -28.69
C ASP A 337 10.95 0.57 -27.90
N PHE A 338 12.00 1.12 -27.30
CA PHE A 338 12.89 0.36 -26.43
C PHE A 338 12.18 -0.14 -25.16
N PHE A 339 11.28 0.66 -24.60
CA PHE A 339 10.58 0.29 -23.37
C PHE A 339 9.37 -0.62 -23.68
N ARG A 340 9.10 -1.52 -22.76
CA ARG A 340 7.93 -2.37 -22.81
C ARG A 340 6.97 -2.03 -21.67
N THR A 341 5.75 -2.54 -21.73
CA THR A 341 4.88 -2.52 -20.56
C THR A 341 5.43 -3.48 -19.52
N GLY A 342 5.74 -2.95 -18.34
CA GLY A 342 6.12 -3.73 -17.17
C GLY A 342 4.89 -4.43 -16.58
N PHE A 343 5.12 -5.54 -15.88
CA PHE A 343 4.06 -6.31 -15.27
C PHE A 343 4.52 -6.89 -13.93
N THR A 344 3.78 -6.58 -12.87
CA THR A 344 4.03 -7.12 -11.54
C THR A 344 2.84 -7.93 -11.07
N THR A 345 3.09 -9.14 -10.59
CA THR A 345 2.11 -9.94 -9.86
C THR A 345 2.58 -10.13 -8.44
N GLN A 346 1.69 -9.96 -7.48
CA GLN A 346 1.94 -10.31 -6.08
C GLN A 346 0.76 -11.09 -5.54
N ASN A 347 1.03 -12.28 -5.03
CA ASN A 347 0.06 -13.19 -4.47
C ASN A 347 0.45 -13.53 -3.04
N THR A 348 -0.43 -13.25 -2.08
CA THR A 348 -0.20 -13.52 -0.66
C THR A 348 -1.29 -14.44 -0.13
N ALA A 349 -0.90 -15.58 0.43
CA ALA A 349 -1.78 -16.47 1.18
C ALA A 349 -1.47 -16.35 2.68
N ILE A 350 -2.51 -16.20 3.48
CA ILE A 350 -2.41 -15.96 4.92
C ILE A 350 -3.30 -16.95 5.64
N ILE A 351 -2.76 -17.58 6.69
CA ILE A 351 -3.50 -18.42 7.62
C ILE A 351 -3.27 -17.86 9.01
N SER A 352 -4.34 -17.56 9.72
CA SER A 352 -4.24 -17.12 11.10
C SER A 352 -5.23 -17.85 11.99
N ALA A 353 -4.81 -18.15 13.21
CA ALA A 353 -5.61 -18.81 14.24
C ALA A 353 -5.25 -18.25 15.61
N ASN A 354 -6.25 -18.00 16.44
CA ASN A 354 -6.05 -17.55 17.80
C ASN A 354 -7.16 -18.10 18.71
N ASN A 355 -6.80 -18.70 19.82
CA ASN A 355 -7.72 -19.29 20.79
C ASN A 355 -7.89 -18.44 22.07
N GLY A 356 -7.57 -17.13 21.98
CA GLY A 356 -7.62 -16.20 23.11
C GLY A 356 -6.37 -16.20 23.99
N LYS A 357 -5.57 -17.28 24.00
CA LYS A 357 -4.31 -17.39 24.73
C LYS A 357 -3.10 -17.42 23.78
N THR A 358 -3.20 -18.19 22.74
CA THR A 358 -2.14 -18.37 21.73
C THR A 358 -2.68 -17.99 20.37
N GLY A 359 -1.99 -17.08 19.71
CA GLY A 359 -2.24 -16.67 18.34
C GLY A 359 -1.08 -17.08 17.42
N MET A 360 -1.40 -17.52 16.21
CA MET A 360 -0.45 -17.80 15.15
C MET A 360 -0.92 -17.18 13.85
N ARG A 361 -0.05 -16.47 13.17
CA ARG A 361 -0.27 -15.95 11.82
C ARG A 361 0.90 -16.39 10.94
N PHE A 362 0.57 -17.01 9.83
CA PHE A 362 1.53 -17.42 8.81
C PHE A 362 1.13 -16.83 7.47
N SER A 363 2.07 -16.21 6.78
CA SER A 363 1.86 -15.69 5.43
C SER A 363 2.96 -16.14 4.48
N VAL A 364 2.56 -16.40 3.24
CA VAL A 364 3.46 -16.69 2.12
C VAL A 364 3.12 -15.76 0.98
N THR A 365 4.12 -15.07 0.47
CA THR A 365 3.96 -14.16 -0.68
C THR A 365 4.90 -14.55 -1.79
N ASP A 366 4.36 -14.63 -3.00
CA ASP A 366 5.09 -14.76 -4.26
C ASP A 366 4.91 -13.48 -5.06
N MET A 367 6.02 -12.79 -5.35
CA MET A 367 6.05 -11.60 -6.19
C MET A 367 6.90 -11.87 -7.43
N ARG A 368 6.36 -11.55 -8.60
CA ARG A 368 7.03 -11.64 -9.89
C ARG A 368 6.90 -10.32 -10.62
N ASN A 369 8.01 -9.71 -10.96
CA ASN A 369 8.06 -8.47 -11.73
C ASN A 369 8.82 -8.70 -13.05
N LYS A 370 8.24 -8.18 -14.11
CA LYS A 370 8.89 -7.91 -15.39
C LYS A 370 8.93 -6.41 -15.56
N ASP A 371 10.12 -5.84 -15.54
CA ASP A 371 10.32 -4.40 -15.59
C ASP A 371 9.95 -3.82 -16.98
N ILE A 372 9.77 -2.50 -17.03
CA ILE A 372 9.64 -1.74 -18.29
C ILE A 372 10.91 -1.84 -19.15
N LEU A 373 12.06 -2.05 -18.51
CA LEU A 373 13.33 -2.30 -19.22
C LEU A 373 13.35 -3.75 -19.73
N PRO A 374 13.68 -3.97 -21.01
CA PRO A 374 13.80 -5.32 -21.57
C PRO A 374 14.76 -6.20 -20.75
N ASN A 375 14.39 -7.47 -20.56
CA ASN A 375 15.17 -8.49 -19.88
C ASN A 375 15.41 -8.29 -18.39
N THR A 376 14.99 -7.17 -17.79
CA THR A 376 15.03 -6.94 -16.34
C THR A 376 13.86 -7.64 -15.67
N ASN A 377 14.15 -8.49 -14.68
CA ASN A 377 13.13 -9.24 -13.95
C ASN A 377 13.51 -9.35 -12.48
N MET A 378 12.49 -9.38 -11.60
CA MET A 378 12.65 -9.65 -10.17
C MET A 378 11.68 -10.74 -9.72
N ASN A 379 12.16 -11.67 -8.92
CA ASN A 379 11.35 -12.66 -8.23
C ASN A 379 11.64 -12.54 -6.73
N ARG A 380 10.58 -12.40 -5.93
CA ARG A 380 10.68 -12.31 -4.48
C ARG A 380 9.68 -13.25 -3.83
N ASP A 381 10.16 -14.09 -2.94
CA ASP A 381 9.35 -14.98 -2.14
C ASP A 381 9.53 -14.59 -0.67
N ASN A 382 8.42 -14.28 0.03
CA ASN A 382 8.43 -13.92 1.45
C ASN A 382 7.69 -14.99 2.25
N PHE A 383 8.22 -15.30 3.43
CA PHE A 383 7.61 -16.17 4.43
C PHE A 383 7.64 -15.43 5.76
N ASN A 384 6.49 -15.25 6.38
CA ASN A 384 6.36 -14.64 7.69
C ASN A 384 5.62 -15.59 8.62
N LEU A 385 6.16 -15.78 9.81
CA LEU A 385 5.51 -16.52 10.89
C LEU A 385 5.54 -15.63 12.14
N ARG A 386 4.37 -15.37 12.73
CA ARG A 386 4.26 -14.74 14.02
C ARG A 386 3.46 -15.62 14.97
N VAL A 387 4.01 -15.86 16.15
CA VAL A 387 3.37 -16.62 17.22
C VAL A 387 3.39 -15.77 18.48
N ASN A 388 2.24 -15.54 19.07
CA ASN A 388 2.11 -14.85 20.34
C ASN A 388 1.35 -15.76 21.33
N THR A 389 1.85 -15.85 22.56
CA THR A 389 1.21 -16.67 23.59
C THR A 389 1.43 -16.09 24.97
N SER A 390 0.40 -16.21 25.82
CA SER A 390 0.46 -15.79 27.23
C SER A 390 0.48 -17.02 28.12
N LEU A 391 1.58 -17.21 28.84
CA LEU A 391 1.79 -18.30 29.81
C LEU A 391 1.81 -17.72 31.23
N GLY A 392 0.64 -17.59 31.85
CA GLY A 392 0.50 -17.02 33.18
C GLY A 392 0.85 -15.53 33.20
N LYS A 393 2.02 -15.16 33.75
CA LYS A 393 2.50 -13.77 33.83
C LYS A 393 3.51 -13.40 32.74
N VAL A 394 3.80 -14.31 31.84
CA VAL A 394 4.81 -14.12 30.78
C VAL A 394 4.15 -14.15 29.42
N ASP A 395 4.38 -13.11 28.63
CA ASP A 395 3.93 -13.00 27.26
C ASP A 395 5.12 -13.25 26.32
N PHE A 396 4.95 -14.16 25.39
CA PHE A 396 5.91 -14.44 24.32
C PHE A 396 5.36 -13.90 23.01
N ASP A 397 6.18 -13.18 22.26
CA ASP A 397 5.89 -12.76 20.89
C ASP A 397 7.12 -13.12 20.04
N PHE A 398 6.93 -14.11 19.17
CA PHE A 398 7.97 -14.60 18.28
C PHE A 398 7.61 -14.26 16.84
N THR A 399 8.53 -13.64 16.11
CA THR A 399 8.38 -13.35 14.70
C THR A 399 9.59 -13.88 13.93
N ALA A 400 9.34 -14.61 12.86
CA ALA A 400 10.34 -15.06 11.92
C ALA A 400 9.98 -14.61 10.50
N ASN A 401 10.90 -13.91 9.87
CA ASN A 401 10.75 -13.45 8.48
C ASN A 401 11.86 -14.08 7.64
N TYR A 402 11.51 -14.65 6.52
CA TYR A 402 12.47 -15.13 5.52
C TYR A 402 12.08 -14.56 4.16
N THR A 403 13.02 -13.87 3.52
CA THR A 403 12.85 -13.31 2.18
C THR A 403 13.93 -13.83 1.27
N ARG A 404 13.52 -14.32 0.11
CA ARG A 404 14.41 -14.68 -0.99
C ARG A 404 14.11 -13.81 -2.18
N GLU A 405 15.10 -13.04 -2.61
CA GLU A 405 15.00 -12.21 -3.81
C GLU A 405 16.02 -12.64 -4.84
N ASN A 406 15.60 -12.64 -6.11
CA ASN A 406 16.48 -12.86 -7.25
C ASN A 406 16.16 -11.83 -8.33
N VAL A 407 17.15 -11.03 -8.70
CA VAL A 407 17.04 -10.01 -9.72
C VAL A 407 17.99 -10.30 -10.86
N LYS A 408 17.48 -10.23 -12.08
CA LYS A 408 18.27 -10.40 -13.30
C LYS A 408 18.37 -9.08 -14.05
N ASN A 409 19.56 -8.81 -14.60
CA ASN A 409 19.83 -7.67 -15.47
C ASN A 409 19.42 -6.33 -14.82
N ARG A 410 19.93 -6.08 -13.62
CA ARG A 410 19.77 -4.75 -12.97
C ARG A 410 20.29 -3.66 -13.88
N PRO A 411 19.58 -2.54 -14.05
CA PRO A 411 20.08 -1.42 -14.85
C PRO A 411 21.31 -0.79 -14.20
N ALA A 412 22.31 -0.50 -15.00
CA ALA A 412 23.43 0.33 -14.58
C ALA A 412 22.98 1.80 -14.48
N LEU A 413 23.48 2.50 -13.46
CA LEU A 413 23.10 3.87 -13.13
C LEU A 413 24.32 4.80 -13.22
N GLY A 414 24.11 6.10 -12.96
CA GLY A 414 25.17 7.11 -13.01
C GLY A 414 25.76 7.27 -14.42
N ASP A 415 27.05 7.60 -14.50
CA ASP A 415 27.76 7.82 -15.76
C ASP A 415 28.32 6.52 -16.38
N SER A 416 27.74 5.38 -16.04
CA SER A 416 28.12 4.09 -16.62
C SER A 416 27.88 4.06 -18.12
N GLN A 417 28.81 3.48 -18.87
CA GLN A 417 28.64 3.22 -20.31
C GLN A 417 27.47 2.23 -20.58
N SER A 418 27.11 1.42 -19.62
CA SER A 418 25.98 0.48 -19.70
C SER A 418 24.68 1.07 -19.19
N ASN A 419 24.63 2.36 -18.86
CA ASN A 419 23.39 3.03 -18.45
C ASN A 419 22.47 3.21 -19.66
N VAL A 420 21.38 2.47 -19.67
CA VAL A 420 20.39 2.47 -20.76
C VAL A 420 19.76 3.85 -20.96
N GLY A 421 19.40 4.55 -19.89
CA GLY A 421 18.80 5.88 -19.96
C GLY A 421 19.77 6.90 -20.60
N LYS A 422 21.03 6.87 -20.20
CA LYS A 422 22.10 7.70 -20.81
C LYS A 422 22.25 7.38 -22.30
N ASN A 423 22.34 6.11 -22.64
CA ASN A 423 22.55 5.69 -24.03
C ASN A 423 21.34 6.04 -24.92
N LEU A 424 20.11 5.87 -24.45
CA LEU A 424 18.93 6.28 -25.19
C LEU A 424 18.87 7.80 -25.44
N MET A 425 19.32 8.61 -24.46
CA MET A 425 19.37 10.06 -24.62
C MET A 425 20.45 10.50 -25.64
N THR A 426 21.60 9.79 -25.68
CA THR A 426 22.71 10.14 -26.53
C THR A 426 22.63 9.54 -27.93
N LEU A 427 21.95 8.39 -28.05
CA LEU A 427 21.84 7.62 -29.31
C LEU A 427 20.40 7.59 -29.86
N ALA A 428 19.53 8.49 -29.40
CA ALA A 428 18.11 8.46 -29.75
C ALA A 428 17.81 8.53 -31.27
N ASN A 429 18.79 9.04 -32.06
CA ASN A 429 18.65 9.26 -33.49
C ASN A 429 19.53 8.33 -34.34
N THR A 430 19.90 7.17 -33.80
CA THR A 430 20.74 6.21 -34.56
C THR A 430 20.06 4.86 -34.69
#